data_2aa7e78ea99406e90680268cdd227939
#
_entry.id   2aa7e78ea99406e90680268cdd227939
#
_cell.length_a   1.000
_cell.length_b   1.000
_cell.length_c   1.000
_cell.angle_alpha   90.00
_cell.angle_beta   90.00
_cell.angle_gamma   90.00
#
_symmetry.space_group_name_H-M   'P 1'
#
loop_
_entity.id
_entity.type
_entity.pdbx_description
1 polymer ?
#
loop_
_entity_poly.entity_id
_entity_poly.type
_entity_poly.pdbx_seq_one_letter_code
_entity_poly.pdbx_strand_id
1 'polypeptide(L)'
;MRLALPFLLFAGPALAQLAPGPAAERTYVDTTPFGSHLAATGAFIDTLPSETIEGAVIREVWQVPASDATTLQLLDPLRDQLVAEGWDVVFDCHTRACGGFDFRFEIDVTPAPDMFVDLADYRYLSARKGGAWTTLVVSLSGDLGYIQVTTVDPESSVDPVVKSASNATPRRIRAGEPSMVATLESLGRAVLDDLEFATGSTELAGRGFTSLEELAAFLNANPGTTIALVGHTDAEGGAEGNMAISRSRANSARDVLIDSYGIASDRIDTHGVGFFAPVAPNDTAAGREANRRVEVVITSTE
;
A
#
# COMPACT_ATOMS: atom_id res chain seq x y z
N MET A 1 -32.30 10.36 -49.28
CA MET A 1 -32.63 9.48 -48.15
C MET A 1 -31.31 9.26 -47.38
N ARG A 2 -31.09 10.05 -46.30
CA ARG A 2 -29.88 9.93 -45.48
C ARG A 2 -30.17 9.01 -44.32
N LEU A 3 -29.54 7.83 -44.28
CA LEU A 3 -29.61 6.93 -43.12
C LEU A 3 -28.75 7.54 -41.99
N ALA A 4 -29.39 7.88 -40.88
CA ALA A 4 -28.74 8.16 -39.64
C ALA A 4 -28.36 6.84 -38.93
N LEU A 5 -27.05 6.57 -38.75
CA LEU A 5 -26.58 5.49 -37.91
C LEU A 5 -26.77 5.92 -36.44
N PRO A 6 -27.34 5.04 -35.58
CA PRO A 6 -27.38 5.32 -34.16
C PRO A 6 -25.97 5.16 -33.58
N PHE A 7 -25.51 6.22 -32.93
CA PHE A 7 -24.29 6.18 -32.09
C PHE A 7 -24.65 5.40 -30.83
N LEU A 8 -24.18 4.17 -30.73
CA LEU A 8 -24.19 3.39 -29.50
C LEU A 8 -23.11 4.00 -28.58
N LEU A 9 -23.54 4.78 -27.59
CA LEU A 9 -22.74 5.18 -26.45
C LEU A 9 -22.49 3.92 -25.61
N PHE A 10 -21.28 3.37 -25.69
CA PHE A 10 -20.78 2.44 -24.68
C PHE A 10 -20.55 3.26 -23.41
N ALA A 11 -21.47 3.18 -22.45
CA ALA A 11 -21.20 3.59 -21.09
C ALA A 11 -20.19 2.58 -20.51
N GLY A 12 -18.93 2.97 -20.39
CA GLY A 12 -17.95 2.24 -19.58
C GLY A 12 -18.43 2.18 -18.14
N PRO A 13 -17.97 1.19 -17.34
CA PRO A 13 -18.31 1.12 -15.93
C PRO A 13 -17.86 2.41 -15.23
N ALA A 14 -18.82 3.13 -14.67
CA ALA A 14 -18.55 4.32 -13.89
C ALA A 14 -18.07 3.86 -12.50
N LEU A 15 -16.77 3.98 -12.24
CA LEU A 15 -16.22 3.87 -10.90
C LEU A 15 -16.91 4.89 -9.98
N ALA A 16 -17.13 4.52 -8.71
CA ALA A 16 -17.69 5.45 -7.74
C ALA A 16 -16.77 6.66 -7.59
N GLN A 17 -17.19 7.82 -8.05
CA GLN A 17 -16.51 9.08 -7.79
C GLN A 17 -17.11 9.72 -6.55
N LEU A 18 -16.73 9.20 -5.37
CA LEU A 18 -17.18 9.75 -4.11
C LEU A 18 -16.55 11.12 -3.86
N ALA A 19 -17.37 12.07 -3.47
CA ALA A 19 -16.94 13.42 -3.10
C ALA A 19 -17.17 13.63 -1.60
N PRO A 20 -16.14 13.54 -0.74
CA PRO A 20 -16.28 13.72 0.71
C PRO A 20 -16.67 15.13 1.16
N GLY A 21 -16.79 16.06 0.21
CA GLY A 21 -17.21 17.44 0.45
C GLY A 21 -16.15 18.48 0.03
N PRO A 22 -16.53 19.77 -0.05
CA PRO A 22 -15.67 20.80 -0.61
C PRO A 22 -14.46 21.17 0.27
N ALA A 23 -14.47 20.80 1.55
CA ALA A 23 -13.35 21.02 2.48
C ALA A 23 -12.45 19.78 2.61
N ALA A 24 -12.75 18.68 1.92
CA ALA A 24 -11.96 17.46 1.96
C ALA A 24 -10.69 17.61 1.11
N GLU A 25 -9.56 17.24 1.67
CA GLU A 25 -8.27 17.18 1.00
C GLU A 25 -7.90 15.71 0.77
N ARG A 26 -7.56 15.35 -0.47
CA ARG A 26 -7.06 14.03 -0.78
C ARG A 26 -5.57 13.97 -0.49
N THR A 27 -5.20 13.26 0.56
CA THR A 27 -3.81 13.17 1.06
C THR A 27 -3.06 11.95 0.52
N TYR A 28 -3.79 10.93 0.07
CA TYR A 28 -3.20 9.71 -0.46
C TYR A 28 -3.98 9.19 -1.65
N VAL A 29 -3.27 8.67 -2.65
CA VAL A 29 -3.83 7.87 -3.74
C VAL A 29 -2.84 6.79 -4.15
N ASP A 30 -3.33 5.58 -4.26
CA ASP A 30 -2.61 4.44 -4.82
C ASP A 30 -3.46 3.75 -5.87
N THR A 31 -2.82 3.36 -6.98
CA THR A 31 -3.50 2.67 -8.07
C THR A 31 -2.71 1.44 -8.47
N THR A 32 -3.31 0.28 -8.25
CA THR A 32 -2.76 -1.00 -8.66
C THR A 32 -3.58 -1.52 -9.84
N PRO A 33 -3.02 -1.51 -11.08
CA PRO A 33 -3.77 -1.89 -12.29
C PRO A 33 -4.26 -3.35 -12.28
N PHE A 34 -3.61 -4.21 -11.50
CA PHE A 34 -3.99 -5.62 -11.33
C PHE A 34 -3.68 -6.03 -9.90
N GLY A 35 -4.66 -5.97 -9.04
CA GLY A 35 -4.55 -6.26 -7.61
C GLY A 35 -5.72 -7.05 -7.10
N SER A 36 -5.72 -7.28 -5.80
CA SER A 36 -6.86 -7.87 -5.07
C SER A 36 -7.19 -7.01 -3.87
N HIS A 37 -8.46 -6.98 -3.51
CA HIS A 37 -8.95 -6.31 -2.31
C HIS A 37 -9.98 -7.17 -1.60
N LEU A 38 -9.91 -7.18 -0.28
CA LEU A 38 -10.84 -7.90 0.57
C LEU A 38 -11.94 -6.95 1.05
N ALA A 39 -13.18 -7.21 0.60
CA ALA A 39 -14.37 -6.49 1.05
C ALA A 39 -15.11 -7.30 2.11
N ALA A 40 -15.21 -6.80 3.34
CA ALA A 40 -15.99 -7.44 4.38
C ALA A 40 -17.48 -7.39 4.04
N THR A 41 -18.16 -8.51 4.21
CA THR A 41 -19.59 -8.70 3.92
C THR A 41 -20.41 -8.93 5.19
N GLY A 42 -19.78 -8.92 6.36
CA GLY A 42 -20.39 -9.11 7.66
C GLY A 42 -19.43 -8.79 8.80
N ALA A 43 -19.94 -8.84 10.03
CA ALA A 43 -19.14 -8.59 11.22
C ALA A 43 -18.16 -9.74 11.52
N PHE A 44 -17.02 -9.38 12.07
CA PHE A 44 -16.08 -10.39 12.62
C PHE A 44 -16.66 -10.99 13.90
N ILE A 45 -16.72 -12.32 13.96
CA ILE A 45 -17.08 -13.09 15.18
C ILE A 45 -15.91 -14.00 15.52
N ASP A 46 -15.66 -15.04 14.73
CA ASP A 46 -14.51 -15.94 14.79
C ASP A 46 -13.63 -15.81 13.55
N THR A 47 -14.24 -15.41 12.46
CA THR A 47 -13.62 -15.13 11.15
C THR A 47 -14.33 -13.94 10.52
N LEU A 48 -13.67 -13.25 9.58
CA LEU A 48 -14.25 -12.15 8.83
C LEU A 48 -15.01 -12.68 7.59
N PRO A 49 -16.35 -12.58 7.54
CA PRO A 49 -17.07 -12.80 6.30
C PRO A 49 -16.65 -11.76 5.26
N SER A 50 -16.13 -12.21 4.12
CA SER A 50 -15.57 -11.31 3.13
C SER A 50 -15.61 -11.90 1.72
N GLU A 51 -15.52 -11.03 0.71
CA GLU A 51 -15.22 -11.40 -0.67
C GLU A 51 -13.88 -10.81 -1.06
N THR A 52 -13.06 -11.59 -1.78
CA THR A 52 -11.83 -11.12 -2.41
C THR A 52 -12.12 -10.82 -3.86
N ILE A 53 -11.89 -9.58 -4.27
CA ILE A 53 -12.14 -9.10 -5.62
C ILE A 53 -10.80 -8.81 -6.28
N GLU A 54 -10.59 -9.35 -7.48
CA GLU A 54 -9.43 -9.09 -8.31
C GLU A 54 -9.77 -8.11 -9.43
N GLY A 55 -8.88 -7.15 -9.71
CA GLY A 55 -9.07 -6.15 -10.75
C GLY A 55 -8.17 -4.94 -10.58
N ALA A 56 -8.53 -3.83 -11.23
CA ALA A 56 -7.88 -2.55 -10.96
C ALA A 56 -8.33 -2.03 -9.60
N VAL A 57 -7.39 -1.85 -8.68
CA VAL A 57 -7.62 -1.35 -7.32
C VAL A 57 -7.19 0.10 -7.24
N ILE A 58 -8.09 0.98 -6.82
CA ILE A 58 -7.80 2.38 -6.51
C ILE A 58 -8.10 2.60 -5.03
N ARG A 59 -7.10 3.06 -4.28
CA ARG A 59 -7.24 3.43 -2.87
C ARG A 59 -6.94 4.92 -2.71
N GLU A 60 -7.87 5.63 -2.09
CA GLU A 60 -7.75 7.04 -1.82
C GLU A 60 -7.99 7.29 -0.33
N VAL A 61 -7.24 8.23 0.25
CA VAL A 61 -7.51 8.74 1.60
C VAL A 61 -7.75 10.23 1.54
N TRP A 62 -8.77 10.65 2.26
CA TRP A 62 -9.20 12.03 2.38
C TRP A 62 -9.17 12.45 3.84
N GLN A 63 -8.68 13.66 4.08
CA GLN A 63 -8.78 14.33 5.37
C GLN A 63 -9.81 15.46 5.29
N VAL A 64 -10.64 15.56 6.30
CA VAL A 64 -11.75 16.53 6.35
C VAL A 64 -11.70 17.27 7.68
N PRO A 65 -11.74 18.61 7.74
CA PRO A 65 -11.94 19.34 8.98
C PRO A 65 -13.26 18.88 9.65
N ALA A 66 -13.19 18.38 10.88
CA ALA A 66 -14.30 17.68 11.53
C ALA A 66 -14.38 17.90 13.04
N SER A 67 -14.01 19.10 13.53
CA SER A 67 -13.91 19.41 14.98
C SER A 67 -15.17 19.09 15.80
N ASP A 68 -16.36 19.09 15.19
CA ASP A 68 -17.62 18.80 15.87
C ASP A 68 -18.43 17.70 15.16
N ALA A 69 -17.84 17.02 14.18
CA ALA A 69 -18.52 16.00 13.40
C ALA A 69 -18.42 14.62 14.08
N THR A 70 -19.38 13.76 13.80
CA THR A 70 -19.34 12.33 14.14
C THR A 70 -18.90 11.51 12.93
N THR A 71 -18.40 10.30 13.16
CA THR A 71 -18.10 9.34 12.08
C THR A 71 -19.33 9.05 11.20
N LEU A 72 -20.54 9.13 11.75
CA LEU A 72 -21.78 8.97 10.98
C LEU A 72 -22.02 10.16 10.04
N GLN A 73 -21.80 11.38 10.50
CA GLN A 73 -21.97 12.57 9.65
C GLN A 73 -20.97 12.62 8.50
N LEU A 74 -19.83 11.96 8.63
CA LEU A 74 -18.86 11.80 7.53
C LEU A 74 -19.24 10.67 6.56
N LEU A 75 -19.78 9.54 7.07
CA LEU A 75 -20.13 8.39 6.23
C LEU A 75 -21.47 8.58 5.49
N ASP A 76 -22.47 9.14 6.15
CA ASP A 76 -23.86 9.19 5.66
C ASP A 76 -24.00 9.84 4.27
N PRO A 77 -23.38 11.00 4.00
CA PRO A 77 -23.41 11.60 2.68
C PRO A 77 -22.76 10.75 1.57
N LEU A 78 -21.73 9.97 1.92
CA LEU A 78 -21.04 9.09 0.98
C LEU A 78 -21.87 7.84 0.67
N ARG A 79 -22.54 7.30 1.69
CA ARG A 79 -23.50 6.21 1.52
C ARG A 79 -24.65 6.64 0.62
N ASP A 80 -25.21 7.84 0.81
CA ASP A 80 -26.27 8.37 -0.01
C ASP A 80 -25.82 8.56 -1.47
N GLN A 81 -24.59 9.01 -1.71
CA GLN A 81 -24.00 9.09 -3.05
C GLN A 81 -23.93 7.71 -3.71
N LEU A 82 -23.42 6.70 -3.00
CA LEU A 82 -23.36 5.32 -3.52
C LEU A 82 -24.74 4.79 -3.90
N VAL A 83 -25.72 4.95 -3.03
CA VAL A 83 -27.11 4.50 -3.29
C VAL A 83 -27.70 5.25 -4.49
N ALA A 84 -27.50 6.58 -4.58
CA ALA A 84 -27.99 7.39 -5.70
C ALA A 84 -27.34 6.99 -7.04
N GLU A 85 -26.09 6.53 -7.02
CA GLU A 85 -25.39 5.99 -8.19
C GLU A 85 -25.75 4.54 -8.52
N GLY A 86 -26.60 3.89 -7.72
CA GLY A 86 -27.06 2.53 -7.93
C GLY A 86 -26.13 1.44 -7.41
N TRP A 87 -25.34 1.75 -6.38
CA TRP A 87 -24.57 0.76 -5.62
C TRP A 87 -25.45 0.06 -4.60
N ASP A 88 -25.30 -1.24 -4.46
CA ASP A 88 -25.94 -2.04 -3.42
C ASP A 88 -25.02 -2.06 -2.19
N VAL A 89 -25.46 -1.49 -1.08
CA VAL A 89 -24.74 -1.59 0.21
C VAL A 89 -24.84 -3.03 0.71
N VAL A 90 -23.70 -3.69 0.86
CA VAL A 90 -23.59 -5.09 1.29
C VAL A 90 -23.47 -5.18 2.80
N PHE A 91 -22.61 -4.33 3.39
CA PHE A 91 -22.37 -4.30 4.83
C PHE A 91 -22.10 -2.86 5.28
N ASP A 92 -22.66 -2.46 6.40
CA ASP A 92 -22.46 -1.17 7.05
C ASP A 92 -22.44 -1.41 8.56
N CYS A 93 -21.38 -0.95 9.22
CA CYS A 93 -21.22 -1.19 10.65
C CYS A 93 -20.48 -0.07 11.38
N HIS A 94 -20.60 -0.07 12.71
CA HIS A 94 -19.91 0.86 13.59
C HIS A 94 -19.18 0.09 14.70
N THR A 95 -17.89 0.27 14.81
CA THR A 95 -16.98 -0.21 15.86
C THR A 95 -17.29 -1.65 16.34
N ARG A 96 -18.02 -1.78 17.46
CA ARG A 96 -18.36 -3.09 18.05
C ARG A 96 -19.29 -3.93 17.17
N ALA A 97 -20.18 -3.27 16.43
CA ALA A 97 -21.05 -3.97 15.50
C ALA A 97 -20.30 -4.52 14.28
N CYS A 98 -19.10 -4.00 13.98
CA CYS A 98 -18.21 -4.60 12.99
C CYS A 98 -17.50 -5.85 13.52
N GLY A 99 -17.23 -5.93 14.82
CA GLY A 99 -16.37 -6.93 15.46
C GLY A 99 -15.21 -6.28 16.24
N GLY A 100 -15.24 -4.95 16.40
CA GLY A 100 -14.31 -4.21 17.22
C GLY A 100 -12.86 -4.25 16.73
N PHE A 101 -11.94 -4.57 17.65
CA PHE A 101 -10.50 -4.62 17.41
C PHE A 101 -10.13 -5.60 16.30
N ASP A 102 -10.62 -6.84 16.38
CA ASP A 102 -10.25 -7.90 15.43
C ASP A 102 -10.67 -7.55 14.01
N PHE A 103 -11.88 -7.03 13.81
CA PHE A 103 -12.35 -6.55 12.50
C PHE A 103 -11.39 -5.52 11.90
N ARG A 104 -10.92 -4.55 12.71
CA ARG A 104 -10.03 -3.48 12.22
C ARG A 104 -8.71 -4.03 11.66
N PHE A 105 -8.19 -5.12 12.20
CA PHE A 105 -6.93 -5.71 11.77
C PHE A 105 -7.07 -6.73 10.64
N GLU A 106 -8.29 -7.16 10.33
CA GLU A 106 -8.58 -8.02 9.18
C GLU A 106 -8.90 -7.24 7.90
N ILE A 107 -9.23 -5.93 8.01
CA ILE A 107 -9.48 -5.09 6.84
C ILE A 107 -8.23 -4.29 6.43
N ASP A 108 -8.18 -3.96 5.14
CA ASP A 108 -7.09 -3.20 4.52
C ASP A 108 -7.22 -1.70 4.85
N VAL A 109 -6.25 -1.15 5.58
CA VAL A 109 -6.21 0.27 5.91
C VAL A 109 -4.83 0.84 5.64
N THR A 110 -4.79 1.96 4.94
CA THR A 110 -3.56 2.74 4.71
C THR A 110 -2.90 3.09 6.05
N PRO A 111 -1.57 2.94 6.19
CA PRO A 111 -0.87 3.30 7.41
C PRO A 111 -0.94 4.79 7.73
N ALA A 112 -0.73 5.14 9.01
CA ALA A 112 -0.48 6.52 9.41
C ALA A 112 0.82 7.04 8.71
N PRO A 113 0.91 8.35 8.38
CA PRO A 113 0.01 9.43 8.79
C PRO A 113 -1.20 9.65 7.87
N ASP A 114 -1.30 8.94 6.74
CA ASP A 114 -2.33 9.18 5.75
C ASP A 114 -3.72 8.82 6.26
N MET A 115 -3.86 7.65 6.89
CA MET A 115 -5.11 7.19 7.51
C MET A 115 -4.91 6.92 8.99
N PHE A 116 -5.83 7.42 9.81
CA PHE A 116 -5.90 7.13 11.23
C PHE A 116 -7.24 6.46 11.54
N VAL A 117 -7.24 5.42 12.38
CA VAL A 117 -8.46 4.74 12.84
C VAL A 117 -8.49 4.67 14.35
N ASP A 118 -9.43 5.39 14.94
CA ASP A 118 -9.77 5.25 16.36
C ASP A 118 -10.53 3.93 16.55
N LEU A 119 -9.95 3.02 17.32
CA LEU A 119 -10.56 1.72 17.62
C LEU A 119 -11.85 1.81 18.42
N ALA A 120 -12.09 2.96 19.07
CA ALA A 120 -13.30 3.22 19.84
C ALA A 120 -14.43 3.82 19.00
N ASP A 121 -14.11 4.51 17.89
CA ASP A 121 -15.11 5.13 16.99
C ASP A 121 -14.65 5.14 15.53
N TYR A 122 -14.95 4.07 14.82
CA TYR A 122 -14.79 3.98 13.38
C TYR A 122 -16.04 3.37 12.74
N ARG A 123 -16.20 3.61 11.44
CA ARG A 123 -17.24 3.01 10.60
C ARG A 123 -16.63 2.34 9.40
N TYR A 124 -17.28 1.28 8.98
CA TYR A 124 -16.97 0.57 7.76
C TYR A 124 -18.22 0.40 6.91
N LEU A 125 -18.07 0.53 5.59
CA LEU A 125 -19.11 0.22 4.62
C LEU A 125 -18.48 -0.52 3.44
N SER A 126 -19.16 -1.55 2.94
CA SER A 126 -18.88 -2.14 1.65
C SER A 126 -20.12 -2.08 0.76
N ALA A 127 -19.90 -1.81 -0.51
CA ALA A 127 -20.96 -1.76 -1.52
C ALA A 127 -20.48 -2.36 -2.84
N ARG A 128 -21.41 -2.86 -3.65
CA ARG A 128 -21.12 -3.44 -4.96
C ARG A 128 -22.05 -2.87 -6.04
N LYS A 129 -21.54 -2.85 -7.29
CA LYS A 129 -22.32 -2.49 -8.47
C LYS A 129 -21.85 -3.30 -9.66
N GLY A 130 -22.67 -4.22 -10.16
CA GLY A 130 -22.21 -5.20 -11.13
C GLY A 130 -21.09 -6.08 -10.57
N GLY A 131 -19.91 -6.10 -11.22
CA GLY A 131 -18.71 -6.76 -10.72
C GLY A 131 -17.82 -5.89 -9.85
N ALA A 132 -18.01 -4.56 -9.88
CA ALA A 132 -17.19 -3.61 -9.13
C ALA A 132 -17.58 -3.55 -7.64
N TRP A 133 -16.59 -3.30 -6.79
CA TRP A 133 -16.76 -3.13 -5.35
C TRP A 133 -16.12 -1.83 -4.86
N THR A 134 -16.71 -1.27 -3.82
CA THR A 134 -16.10 -0.18 -3.05
C THR A 134 -16.22 -0.43 -1.56
N THR A 135 -15.17 -0.07 -0.81
CA THR A 135 -15.18 -0.10 0.66
C THR A 135 -14.80 1.25 1.21
N LEU A 136 -15.42 1.64 2.30
CA LEU A 136 -15.14 2.87 3.02
C LEU A 136 -14.74 2.55 4.46
N VAL A 137 -13.70 3.21 4.94
CA VAL A 137 -13.33 3.26 6.36
C VAL A 137 -13.36 4.71 6.78
N VAL A 138 -14.11 5.05 7.81
CA VAL A 138 -14.26 6.41 8.32
C VAL A 138 -13.92 6.45 9.79
N SER A 139 -13.11 7.41 10.21
CA SER A 139 -12.72 7.61 11.60
C SER A 139 -12.39 9.08 11.89
N LEU A 140 -12.17 9.40 13.15
CA LEU A 140 -11.82 10.73 13.65
C LEU A 140 -10.51 10.68 14.44
N SER A 141 -9.72 11.74 14.35
CA SER A 141 -8.57 11.96 15.23
C SER A 141 -8.36 13.46 15.44
N GLY A 142 -8.54 13.93 16.68
CA GLY A 142 -8.55 15.36 16.98
C GLY A 142 -9.63 16.09 16.20
N ASP A 143 -9.24 17.13 15.47
CA ASP A 143 -10.13 17.96 14.66
C ASP A 143 -10.23 17.50 13.19
N LEU A 144 -9.74 16.30 12.87
CA LEU A 144 -9.73 15.76 11.53
C LEU A 144 -10.57 14.50 11.41
N GLY A 145 -11.37 14.43 10.35
CA GLY A 145 -11.99 13.20 9.85
C GLY A 145 -11.11 12.55 8.79
N TYR A 146 -11.00 11.24 8.86
CA TYR A 146 -10.26 10.42 7.92
C TYR A 146 -11.23 9.51 7.18
N ILE A 147 -11.15 9.51 5.86
CA ILE A 147 -12.01 8.70 4.99
C ILE A 147 -11.12 7.99 4.00
N GLN A 148 -11.02 6.67 4.12
CA GLN A 148 -10.41 5.83 3.11
C GLN A 148 -11.51 5.26 2.20
N VAL A 149 -11.31 5.38 0.90
CA VAL A 149 -12.13 4.74 -0.13
C VAL A 149 -11.24 3.79 -0.92
N THR A 150 -11.64 2.52 -1.03
CA THR A 150 -10.97 1.56 -1.91
C THR A 150 -12.00 1.05 -2.92
N THR A 151 -11.74 1.26 -4.20
CA THR A 151 -12.61 0.78 -5.29
C THR A 151 -11.88 -0.28 -6.10
N VAL A 152 -12.57 -1.35 -6.45
CA VAL A 152 -12.05 -2.42 -7.32
C VAL A 152 -12.96 -2.58 -8.51
N ASP A 153 -12.37 -2.56 -9.71
CA ASP A 153 -13.07 -2.81 -10.95
C ASP A 153 -12.44 -4.00 -11.69
N PRO A 154 -13.12 -5.17 -11.71
CA PRO A 154 -12.65 -6.35 -12.43
C PRO A 154 -12.61 -6.15 -13.95
N GLU A 155 -13.46 -5.26 -14.51
CA GLU A 155 -13.55 -5.04 -15.95
C GLU A 155 -12.49 -4.08 -16.48
N SER A 156 -11.89 -3.27 -15.60
CA SER A 156 -10.79 -2.34 -15.92
C SER A 156 -9.41 -3.01 -15.90
N SER A 157 -9.34 -4.34 -15.71
CA SER A 157 -8.06 -5.04 -15.79
C SER A 157 -7.51 -4.94 -17.22
N VAL A 158 -6.32 -4.33 -17.35
CA VAL A 158 -5.53 -4.41 -18.59
C VAL A 158 -5.24 -5.89 -18.84
N ASP A 159 -5.40 -6.35 -20.09
CA ASP A 159 -5.17 -7.74 -20.46
C ASP A 159 -3.94 -8.33 -19.76
N PRO A 160 -4.06 -9.49 -19.08
CA PRO A 160 -2.93 -10.09 -18.40
C PRO A 160 -1.85 -10.36 -19.43
N VAL A 161 -0.71 -9.69 -19.29
CA VAL A 161 0.49 -10.03 -20.06
C VAL A 161 0.92 -11.41 -19.57
N VAL A 162 0.47 -12.46 -20.26
CA VAL A 162 0.94 -13.82 -20.04
C VAL A 162 2.44 -13.85 -20.29
N LYS A 163 3.24 -13.68 -19.25
CA LYS A 163 4.66 -13.93 -19.32
C LYS A 163 4.86 -15.43 -19.27
N SER A 164 5.01 -16.04 -20.44
CA SER A 164 5.63 -17.35 -20.56
C SER A 164 6.95 -17.34 -19.80
N ALA A 165 7.09 -18.25 -18.84
CA ALA A 165 8.33 -18.45 -18.11
C ALA A 165 9.42 -18.85 -19.11
N SER A 166 10.36 -17.97 -19.37
CA SER A 166 11.65 -18.34 -19.99
C SER A 166 12.73 -17.44 -19.40
N ASN A 167 13.63 -18.10 -18.67
CA ASN A 167 15.03 -17.77 -18.39
C ASN A 167 15.33 -16.33 -17.94
N ALA A 168 15.80 -16.24 -16.72
CA ALA A 168 16.39 -15.06 -16.11
C ALA A 168 17.40 -14.39 -17.07
N THR A 169 16.97 -13.25 -17.61
CA THR A 169 17.84 -12.27 -18.26
C THR A 169 17.84 -11.02 -17.38
N PRO A 170 18.96 -10.35 -17.17
CA PRO A 170 19.02 -9.20 -16.28
C PRO A 170 17.99 -8.14 -16.68
N ARG A 171 17.21 -7.67 -15.69
CA ARG A 171 16.14 -6.69 -15.82
C ARG A 171 16.70 -5.40 -16.42
N ARG A 172 16.39 -5.14 -17.68
CA ARG A 172 16.61 -3.81 -18.26
C ARG A 172 15.61 -2.85 -17.62
N ILE A 173 16.11 -1.75 -17.07
CA ILE A 173 15.34 -0.60 -16.60
C ILE A 173 14.31 -0.24 -17.67
N ARG A 174 13.01 -0.33 -17.35
CA ARG A 174 11.95 0.16 -18.23
C ARG A 174 11.99 1.68 -18.20
N ALA A 175 12.12 2.29 -19.36
CA ALA A 175 11.96 3.73 -19.50
C ALA A 175 10.53 4.12 -19.08
N GLY A 176 10.41 4.78 -17.92
CA GLY A 176 9.13 5.27 -17.39
C GLY A 176 8.89 5.01 -15.90
N GLU A 177 9.60 4.08 -15.24
CA GLU A 177 9.55 3.99 -13.77
C GLU A 177 10.51 5.03 -13.15
N PRO A 178 10.10 5.75 -12.09
CA PRO A 178 11.01 6.66 -11.41
C PRO A 178 12.23 5.86 -10.90
N SER A 179 13.42 6.46 -10.95
CA SER A 179 14.61 5.84 -10.37
C SER A 179 14.43 5.67 -8.86
N MET A 180 15.21 4.76 -8.24
CA MET A 180 15.21 4.57 -6.79
C MET A 180 15.40 5.91 -6.06
N VAL A 181 16.32 6.76 -6.54
CA VAL A 181 16.58 8.10 -5.99
C VAL A 181 15.37 9.02 -6.16
N ALA A 182 14.72 9.06 -7.33
CA ALA A 182 13.52 9.88 -7.53
C ALA A 182 12.35 9.44 -6.62
N THR A 183 12.23 8.14 -6.38
CA THR A 183 11.27 7.59 -5.41
C THR A 183 11.62 8.00 -3.99
N LEU A 184 12.90 7.90 -3.61
CA LEU A 184 13.39 8.30 -2.29
C LEU A 184 13.16 9.80 -2.02
N GLU A 185 13.44 10.67 -3.01
CA GLU A 185 13.22 12.11 -2.88
C GLU A 185 11.73 12.49 -2.77
N SER A 186 10.86 11.78 -3.50
CA SER A 186 9.42 12.11 -3.54
C SER A 186 8.63 11.53 -2.37
N LEU A 187 9.00 10.31 -1.89
CA LEU A 187 8.26 9.58 -0.86
C LEU A 187 9.00 9.51 0.48
N GLY A 188 10.25 10.00 0.57
CA GLY A 188 11.12 9.83 1.75
C GLY A 188 11.59 8.39 1.96
N ARG A 189 11.22 7.45 1.09
CA ARG A 189 11.61 6.03 1.16
C ARG A 189 11.68 5.39 -0.22
N ALA A 190 12.49 4.32 -0.34
CA ALA A 190 12.55 3.51 -1.55
C ALA A 190 12.98 2.07 -1.22
N VAL A 191 12.65 1.12 -2.09
CA VAL A 191 13.13 -0.27 -2.02
C VAL A 191 14.47 -0.39 -2.73
N LEU A 192 15.42 -1.11 -2.13
CA LEU A 192 16.68 -1.51 -2.74
C LEU A 192 16.45 -2.86 -3.43
N ASP A 193 15.91 -2.85 -4.65
CA ASP A 193 15.29 -3.99 -5.32
C ASP A 193 16.28 -4.99 -5.94
N ASP A 194 17.56 -4.66 -6.01
CA ASP A 194 18.63 -5.52 -6.49
C ASP A 194 19.42 -6.23 -5.37
N LEU A 195 19.00 -6.06 -4.10
CA LEU A 195 19.60 -6.75 -2.96
C LEU A 195 19.00 -8.13 -2.79
N GLU A 196 19.65 -9.14 -3.35
CA GLU A 196 19.22 -10.53 -3.23
C GLU A 196 19.85 -11.21 -2.01
N PHE A 197 19.02 -11.88 -1.21
CA PHE A 197 19.44 -12.70 -0.08
C PHE A 197 18.95 -14.14 -0.30
N ALA A 198 19.85 -15.12 -0.19
CA ALA A 198 19.42 -16.52 -0.21
C ALA A 198 18.48 -16.80 0.99
N THR A 199 17.57 -17.76 0.83
CA THR A 199 16.61 -18.13 1.88
C THR A 199 17.37 -18.48 3.19
N GLY A 200 17.03 -17.78 4.26
CA GLY A 200 17.69 -17.93 5.57
C GLY A 200 19.09 -17.28 5.66
N SER A 201 19.60 -16.66 4.58
CA SER A 201 20.87 -15.93 4.59
C SER A 201 20.67 -14.46 4.95
N THR A 202 21.70 -13.90 5.56
CA THR A 202 21.85 -12.48 5.85
C THR A 202 22.95 -11.84 5.01
N GLU A 203 23.71 -12.62 4.26
CA GLU A 203 24.75 -12.14 3.36
C GLU A 203 24.16 -11.81 2.00
N LEU A 204 24.61 -10.67 1.45
CA LEU A 204 24.24 -10.24 0.11
C LEU A 204 24.89 -11.16 -0.94
N ALA A 205 24.08 -11.67 -1.86
CA ALA A 205 24.54 -12.49 -2.95
C ALA A 205 25.01 -11.61 -4.11
N GLY A 206 26.33 -11.53 -4.33
CA GLY A 206 26.89 -10.79 -5.46
C GLY A 206 27.77 -9.58 -5.05
N ARG A 207 28.09 -8.77 -6.07
CA ARG A 207 28.85 -7.51 -5.93
C ARG A 207 28.35 -6.50 -6.97
N GLY A 208 28.41 -5.22 -6.65
CA GLY A 208 28.03 -4.15 -7.56
C GLY A 208 26.52 -3.94 -7.65
N PHE A 209 25.91 -3.64 -6.50
CA PHE A 209 24.47 -3.34 -6.37
C PHE A 209 24.18 -1.93 -6.86
N THR A 210 23.40 -1.81 -7.94
CA THR A 210 23.07 -0.51 -8.57
C THR A 210 22.31 0.39 -7.61
N SER A 211 21.40 -0.17 -6.80
CA SER A 211 20.65 0.62 -5.82
C SER A 211 21.53 1.21 -4.71
N LEU A 212 22.55 0.46 -4.25
CA LEU A 212 23.50 0.97 -3.27
C LEU A 212 24.47 2.00 -3.88
N GLU A 213 24.84 1.84 -5.15
CA GLU A 213 25.65 2.82 -5.89
C GLU A 213 24.89 4.14 -6.06
N GLU A 214 23.62 4.08 -6.50
CA GLU A 214 22.74 5.25 -6.63
C GLU A 214 22.50 5.92 -5.28
N LEU A 215 22.25 5.15 -4.22
CA LEU A 215 22.08 5.67 -2.85
C LEU A 215 23.34 6.35 -2.33
N ALA A 216 24.51 5.76 -2.56
CA ALA A 216 25.79 6.36 -2.17
C ALA A 216 26.04 7.68 -2.93
N ALA A 217 25.74 7.74 -4.22
CA ALA A 217 25.83 8.97 -5.00
C ALA A 217 24.88 10.05 -4.47
N PHE A 218 23.63 9.69 -4.14
CA PHE A 218 22.65 10.59 -3.51
C PHE A 218 23.15 11.12 -2.17
N LEU A 219 23.65 10.26 -1.27
CA LEU A 219 24.17 10.66 0.04
C LEU A 219 25.40 11.56 -0.07
N ASN A 220 26.28 11.32 -1.05
CA ASN A 220 27.44 12.17 -1.29
C ASN A 220 27.04 13.57 -1.83
N ALA A 221 25.97 13.63 -2.63
CA ALA A 221 25.42 14.91 -3.11
C ALA A 221 24.67 15.68 -2.01
N ASN A 222 24.18 14.98 -0.96
CA ASN A 222 23.39 15.55 0.12
C ASN A 222 24.05 15.26 1.50
N PRO A 223 25.12 15.99 1.89
CA PRO A 223 25.93 15.66 3.06
C PRO A 223 25.20 15.78 4.40
N GLY A 224 24.11 16.55 4.49
CA GLY A 224 23.26 16.67 5.68
C GLY A 224 22.23 15.56 5.85
N THR A 225 22.01 14.73 4.81
CA THR A 225 20.98 13.68 4.84
C THR A 225 21.44 12.47 5.64
N THR A 226 20.60 12.03 6.58
CA THR A 226 20.74 10.75 7.29
C THR A 226 19.64 9.79 6.85
N ILE A 227 19.92 8.50 6.90
CA ILE A 227 18.99 7.45 6.46
C ILE A 227 18.90 6.33 7.49
N ALA A 228 17.80 5.59 7.43
CA ALA A 228 17.65 4.28 8.04
C ALA A 228 17.49 3.21 6.96
N LEU A 229 18.23 2.12 7.07
CA LEU A 229 17.99 0.90 6.30
C LEU A 229 17.09 -0.04 7.10
N VAL A 230 15.97 -0.43 6.52
CA VAL A 230 14.95 -1.25 7.17
C VAL A 230 14.85 -2.59 6.46
N GLY A 231 15.23 -3.67 7.15
CA GLY A 231 15.13 -5.03 6.62
C GLY A 231 13.77 -5.67 6.92
N HIS A 232 13.33 -6.50 5.98
CA HIS A 232 12.06 -7.22 6.02
C HIS A 232 12.28 -8.71 5.72
N THR A 233 11.34 -9.56 6.14
CA THR A 233 11.30 -10.99 5.83
C THR A 233 9.92 -11.38 5.33
N ASP A 234 9.82 -12.57 4.74
CA ASP A 234 8.55 -13.29 4.63
C ASP A 234 8.11 -13.83 6.01
N ALA A 235 6.92 -14.42 6.06
CA ALA A 235 6.32 -14.93 7.29
C ALA A 235 6.76 -16.40 7.63
N GLU A 236 7.77 -16.94 6.97
CA GLU A 236 8.29 -18.28 7.32
C GLU A 236 9.14 -18.20 8.59
N GLY A 237 8.83 -19.04 9.59
CA GLY A 237 9.54 -19.09 10.87
C GLY A 237 8.96 -18.21 11.98
N GLY A 238 9.67 -18.11 13.10
CA GLY A 238 9.22 -17.36 14.28
C GLY A 238 9.56 -15.88 14.21
N ALA A 239 8.77 -15.05 14.90
CA ALA A 239 8.90 -13.59 14.87
C ALA A 239 10.29 -13.09 15.34
N GLU A 240 10.83 -13.65 16.42
CA GLU A 240 12.13 -13.25 16.96
C GLU A 240 13.27 -13.51 15.97
N GLY A 241 13.28 -14.70 15.33
CA GLY A 241 14.24 -15.06 14.29
C GLY A 241 14.15 -14.12 13.07
N ASN A 242 12.94 -13.82 12.63
CA ASN A 242 12.70 -12.90 11.52
C ASN A 242 13.13 -11.46 11.83
N MET A 243 12.91 -10.98 13.05
CA MET A 243 13.44 -9.68 13.50
C MET A 243 14.97 -9.66 13.45
N ALA A 244 15.66 -10.73 13.90
CA ALA A 244 17.11 -10.80 13.86
C ALA A 244 17.63 -10.88 12.41
N ILE A 245 17.05 -11.73 11.55
CA ILE A 245 17.42 -11.86 10.13
C ILE A 245 17.24 -10.54 9.40
N SER A 246 16.09 -9.87 9.55
CA SER A 246 15.81 -8.61 8.88
C SER A 246 16.80 -7.51 9.27
N ARG A 247 17.14 -7.40 10.56
CA ARG A 247 18.19 -6.46 11.03
C ARG A 247 19.56 -6.79 10.45
N SER A 248 19.93 -8.08 10.39
CA SER A 248 21.22 -8.48 9.81
C SER A 248 21.31 -8.16 8.32
N ARG A 249 20.21 -8.29 7.55
CA ARG A 249 20.16 -7.89 6.14
C ARG A 249 20.37 -6.39 5.95
N ALA A 250 19.73 -5.56 6.80
CA ALA A 250 19.95 -4.11 6.80
C ALA A 250 21.43 -3.77 7.14
N ASN A 251 22.05 -4.47 8.10
CA ASN A 251 23.46 -4.31 8.42
C ASN A 251 24.36 -4.66 7.24
N SER A 252 24.09 -5.74 6.52
CA SER A 252 24.90 -6.12 5.34
C SER A 252 24.87 -5.05 4.24
N ALA A 253 23.71 -4.43 4.01
CA ALA A 253 23.61 -3.30 3.07
C ALA A 253 24.37 -2.05 3.57
N ARG A 254 24.28 -1.75 4.87
CA ARG A 254 25.05 -0.67 5.52
C ARG A 254 26.54 -0.87 5.37
N ASP A 255 27.03 -2.07 5.64
CA ASP A 255 28.46 -2.38 5.58
C ASP A 255 29.01 -2.17 4.15
N VAL A 256 28.23 -2.52 3.12
CA VAL A 256 28.59 -2.21 1.72
C VAL A 256 28.68 -0.70 1.48
N LEU A 257 27.73 0.11 1.98
CA LEU A 257 27.77 1.57 1.86
C LEU A 257 28.99 2.19 2.54
N ILE A 258 29.38 1.67 3.70
CA ILE A 258 30.54 2.13 4.44
C ILE A 258 31.84 1.67 3.77
N ASP A 259 31.98 0.35 3.54
CA ASP A 259 33.26 -0.24 3.12
C ASP A 259 33.58 -0.01 1.65
N SER A 260 32.55 0.00 0.78
CA SER A 260 32.75 0.13 -0.66
C SER A 260 32.56 1.55 -1.18
N TYR A 261 31.68 2.34 -0.55
CA TYR A 261 31.35 3.69 -1.04
C TYR A 261 31.77 4.82 -0.07
N GLY A 262 32.33 4.48 1.11
CA GLY A 262 32.90 5.44 2.05
C GLY A 262 31.89 6.35 2.75
N ILE A 263 30.61 5.94 2.82
CA ILE A 263 29.58 6.71 3.54
C ILE A 263 29.86 6.62 5.06
N ALA A 264 29.80 7.76 5.74
CA ALA A 264 30.06 7.84 7.17
C ALA A 264 29.02 7.03 7.97
N SER A 265 29.47 6.22 8.91
CA SER A 265 28.64 5.28 9.65
C SER A 265 27.56 5.93 10.52
N ASP A 266 27.78 7.17 10.95
CA ASP A 266 26.84 8.00 11.73
C ASP A 266 25.69 8.57 10.90
N ARG A 267 25.74 8.40 9.58
CA ARG A 267 24.67 8.76 8.65
C ARG A 267 23.70 7.63 8.35
N ILE A 268 23.96 6.42 8.83
CA ILE A 268 23.17 5.22 8.46
C ILE A 268 22.76 4.45 9.71
N ASP A 269 21.49 4.49 10.03
CA ASP A 269 20.86 3.60 11.01
C ASP A 269 20.38 2.30 10.37
N THR A 270 20.23 1.24 11.17
CA THR A 270 19.73 -0.06 10.69
C THR A 270 18.66 -0.62 11.60
N HIS A 271 17.55 -1.05 11.01
CA HIS A 271 16.42 -1.64 11.72
C HIS A 271 15.99 -2.94 11.04
N GLY A 272 15.39 -3.84 11.82
CA GLY A 272 14.71 -5.03 11.31
C GLY A 272 13.29 -5.04 11.82
N VAL A 273 12.32 -5.27 10.95
CA VAL A 273 10.90 -5.33 11.29
C VAL A 273 10.31 -6.74 11.08
N GLY A 274 11.15 -7.72 10.69
CA GLY A 274 10.71 -9.08 10.41
C GLY A 274 9.63 -9.08 9.33
N PHE A 275 8.56 -9.85 9.55
CA PHE A 275 7.41 -9.96 8.64
C PHE A 275 6.24 -9.02 8.99
N PHE A 276 6.43 -8.06 9.90
CA PHE A 276 5.33 -7.21 10.38
C PHE A 276 4.93 -6.07 9.43
N ALA A 277 5.66 -5.89 8.32
CA ALA A 277 5.33 -4.92 7.29
C ALA A 277 5.42 -5.56 5.89
N PRO A 278 4.52 -6.49 5.55
CA PRO A 278 4.52 -7.15 4.25
C PRO A 278 4.05 -6.18 3.16
N VAL A 279 4.63 -6.28 1.95
CA VAL A 279 4.20 -5.56 0.75
C VAL A 279 3.48 -6.48 -0.23
N ALA A 280 3.46 -7.78 0.04
CA ALA A 280 2.78 -8.78 -0.78
C ALA A 280 2.31 -9.95 0.09
N PRO A 281 1.32 -10.75 -0.37
CA PRO A 281 0.84 -11.91 0.35
C PRO A 281 1.94 -12.96 0.59
N ASN A 282 2.01 -13.52 1.79
CA ASN A 282 3.02 -14.53 2.15
C ASN A 282 2.68 -15.96 1.69
N ASP A 283 1.48 -16.21 1.21
CA ASP A 283 1.00 -17.49 0.71
C ASP A 283 1.56 -17.86 -0.66
N THR A 284 2.02 -16.86 -1.45
CA THR A 284 2.65 -17.08 -2.75
C THR A 284 4.18 -16.99 -2.67
N ALA A 285 4.88 -17.75 -3.52
CA ALA A 285 6.34 -17.66 -3.60
C ALA A 285 6.81 -16.27 -4.05
N ALA A 286 6.10 -15.65 -5.00
CA ALA A 286 6.41 -14.31 -5.48
C ALA A 286 6.19 -13.24 -4.40
N GLY A 287 5.11 -13.37 -3.61
CA GLY A 287 4.85 -12.45 -2.49
C GLY A 287 5.88 -12.59 -1.38
N ARG A 288 6.28 -13.81 -1.02
CA ARG A 288 7.38 -14.01 -0.06
C ARG A 288 8.69 -13.41 -0.55
N GLU A 289 9.00 -13.53 -1.85
CA GLU A 289 10.18 -12.88 -2.43
C GLU A 289 10.12 -11.36 -2.32
N ALA A 290 8.99 -10.75 -2.65
CA ALA A 290 8.79 -9.31 -2.51
C ALA A 290 8.90 -8.82 -1.05
N ASN A 291 8.52 -9.67 -0.08
CA ASN A 291 8.63 -9.35 1.34
C ASN A 291 10.08 -9.45 1.86
N ARG A 292 10.95 -10.26 1.27
CA ARG A 292 12.38 -10.36 1.59
C ARG A 292 13.16 -9.20 0.96
N ARG A 293 13.07 -8.02 1.50
CA ARG A 293 13.64 -6.78 0.95
C ARG A 293 14.36 -5.95 2.01
N VAL A 294 15.09 -4.97 1.55
CA VAL A 294 15.59 -3.84 2.36
C VAL A 294 15.06 -2.54 1.77
N GLU A 295 14.52 -1.69 2.62
CA GLU A 295 14.09 -0.34 2.26
C GLU A 295 15.08 0.69 2.82
N VAL A 296 15.26 1.81 2.13
CA VAL A 296 15.91 3.01 2.64
C VAL A 296 14.86 4.05 2.99
N VAL A 297 15.03 4.73 4.12
CA VAL A 297 14.15 5.80 4.60
C VAL A 297 15.02 7.02 4.96
N ILE A 298 14.65 8.22 4.50
CA ILE A 298 15.29 9.47 4.93
C ILE A 298 14.85 9.78 6.36
N THR A 299 15.82 10.02 7.26
CA THR A 299 15.56 10.32 8.68
C THR A 299 15.92 11.74 9.09
N SER A 300 16.64 12.48 8.24
CA SER A 300 16.86 13.93 8.46
C SER A 300 15.57 14.71 8.28
N THR A 301 15.34 15.72 9.12
CA THR A 301 14.11 16.54 9.19
C THR A 301 14.37 18.01 8.86
N GLU A 302 15.40 18.31 8.09
CA GLU A 302 15.68 19.67 7.65
C GLU A 302 15.00 20.01 6.32
#